data_8a2de9992bfc68274254bd857f53cc68
#
_entry.id   8a2de9992bfc68274254bd857f53cc68
#
_cell.length_a   1.000
_cell.length_b   1.000
_cell.length_c   1.000
_cell.angle_alpha   90.00
_cell.angle_beta   90.00
_cell.angle_gamma   90.00
#
_symmetry.space_group_name_H-M   'P 1'
#
loop_
_entity.id
_entity.type
_entity.pdbx_description
1 polymer ?
#
loop_
_entity_poly.entity_id
_entity_poly.type
_entity_poly.pdbx_seq_one_letter_code
_entity_poly.pdbx_strand_id
1 'polypeptide(L)'
;KILTETNEHINWFMRNIETIEAFKELKHNPRYLCAVDFDLSRITFTDDLDKLIAMSDIIIFAIPSAFLKTVLGRANCSLEGKIVVSAIKGLIPDDNLIIAEFFNQYYDVPLEQIVVISGPCHAEEIALERLSYLTFACHDTRVARQVSQLFNCHYVKTTISDDIYGTEYAAVMKNIIAIAAGICHGLRYGDNFQAVLVSNAIQEIERFVAVVHPIERDIKSSAYLGDLLVTAYSQFSRNRTFGTMIGKGYSVKSAQMEMLMIAEGYFGVKGIYEINRQYHVNMPITNAVYNILYERISP
;
A
#
# COMPACT_ATOMS: atom_id res chain seq x y z
N LYS A 1 4.58 11.40 -11.29
CA LYS A 1 3.59 12.27 -11.95
C LYS A 1 3.01 13.30 -10.97
N ILE A 2 2.28 12.94 -9.92
CA ILE A 2 1.68 13.90 -8.98
C ILE A 2 2.74 14.91 -8.49
N LEU A 3 3.86 14.43 -7.97
CA LEU A 3 4.91 15.29 -7.41
C LEU A 3 5.55 16.24 -8.42
N THR A 4 5.69 15.83 -9.68
CA THR A 4 6.24 16.70 -10.74
C THR A 4 5.26 17.76 -11.24
N GLU A 5 3.97 17.66 -10.88
CA GLU A 5 2.99 18.71 -11.17
C GLU A 5 2.99 19.82 -10.11
N THR A 6 3.30 19.47 -8.87
CA THR A 6 3.22 20.39 -7.72
C THR A 6 4.57 20.91 -7.25
N ASN A 7 5.68 20.23 -7.63
CA ASN A 7 7.02 20.56 -7.19
C ASN A 7 7.93 20.86 -8.38
N GLU A 8 8.91 21.74 -8.19
CA GLU A 8 9.85 22.12 -9.25
C GLU A 8 10.78 20.96 -9.61
N HIS A 9 11.20 20.17 -8.61
CA HIS A 9 12.17 19.10 -8.81
C HIS A 9 11.99 17.97 -7.81
N ILE A 10 12.24 16.70 -8.26
CA ILE A 10 12.25 15.52 -7.42
C ILE A 10 13.50 14.66 -7.68
N ASN A 11 13.97 13.95 -6.66
CA ASN A 11 14.99 12.91 -6.78
C ASN A 11 14.30 11.54 -6.84
N TRP A 12 14.70 10.69 -7.79
CA TRP A 12 14.10 9.37 -7.96
C TRP A 12 15.16 8.28 -7.99
N PHE A 13 15.14 7.42 -6.95
CA PHE A 13 15.97 6.23 -6.91
C PHE A 13 15.37 5.12 -7.78
N MET A 14 16.20 4.55 -8.65
CA MET A 14 15.88 3.35 -9.42
C MET A 14 17.07 2.39 -9.34
N ARG A 15 16.84 1.18 -8.85
CA ARG A 15 17.88 0.17 -8.55
C ARG A 15 18.79 -0.20 -9.73
N ASN A 16 18.34 -0.02 -10.95
CA ASN A 16 18.98 -0.53 -12.16
C ASN A 16 19.23 0.61 -13.14
N ILE A 17 20.50 0.84 -13.48
CA ILE A 17 20.93 1.93 -14.37
C ILE A 17 20.32 1.78 -15.77
N GLU A 18 20.22 0.54 -16.29
CA GLU A 18 19.61 0.30 -17.61
C GLU A 18 18.13 0.72 -17.64
N THR A 19 17.43 0.57 -16.49
CA THR A 19 16.05 1.06 -16.38
C THR A 19 15.98 2.58 -16.38
N ILE A 20 16.97 3.27 -15.78
CA ILE A 20 17.08 4.74 -15.81
C ILE A 20 17.33 5.21 -17.24
N GLU A 21 18.24 4.57 -17.96
CA GLU A 21 18.57 4.90 -19.35
C GLU A 21 17.36 4.71 -20.26
N ALA A 22 16.69 3.55 -20.17
CA ALA A 22 15.47 3.28 -20.91
C ALA A 22 14.35 4.28 -20.56
N PHE A 23 14.21 4.66 -19.28
CA PHE A 23 13.22 5.67 -18.87
C PHE A 23 13.51 7.03 -19.50
N LYS A 24 14.80 7.44 -19.54
CA LYS A 24 15.22 8.72 -20.14
C LYS A 24 14.97 8.74 -21.64
N GLU A 25 15.26 7.64 -22.33
CA GLU A 25 15.04 7.50 -23.76
C GLU A 25 13.54 7.55 -24.12
N LEU A 26 12.73 6.76 -23.41
CA LEU A 26 11.29 6.61 -23.66
C LEU A 26 10.44 7.74 -23.07
N LYS A 27 10.97 8.52 -22.12
CA LYS A 27 10.27 9.54 -21.31
C LYS A 27 9.11 9.00 -20.48
N HIS A 28 9.00 7.68 -20.33
CA HIS A 28 8.03 7.00 -19.49
C HIS A 28 8.65 5.77 -18.81
N ASN A 29 7.97 5.21 -17.81
CA ASN A 29 8.42 3.98 -17.19
C ASN A 29 8.33 2.82 -18.20
N PRO A 30 9.44 2.10 -18.52
CA PRO A 30 9.45 1.07 -19.55
C PRO A 30 8.62 -0.17 -19.21
N ARG A 31 8.25 -0.36 -17.94
CA ARG A 31 7.57 -1.56 -17.44
C ARG A 31 6.17 -1.34 -16.90
N TYR A 32 5.83 -0.08 -16.57
CA TYR A 32 4.58 0.21 -15.87
C TYR A 32 4.08 1.60 -16.23
N LEU A 33 2.77 1.72 -16.51
CA LEU A 33 2.13 2.98 -16.93
C LEU A 33 2.83 3.66 -18.12
N CYS A 34 3.13 2.88 -19.17
CA CYS A 34 3.87 3.36 -20.35
C CYS A 34 3.16 4.51 -21.13
N ALA A 35 1.89 4.78 -20.83
CA ALA A 35 1.13 5.90 -21.41
C ALA A 35 1.35 7.23 -20.66
N VAL A 36 2.14 7.26 -19.59
CA VAL A 36 2.42 8.49 -18.81
C VAL A 36 3.77 9.03 -19.22
N ASP A 37 3.78 10.18 -19.89
CA ASP A 37 5.01 10.92 -20.15
C ASP A 37 5.43 11.74 -18.93
N PHE A 38 6.75 11.84 -18.73
CA PHE A 38 7.34 12.61 -17.64
C PHE A 38 8.23 13.74 -18.17
N ASP A 39 8.13 14.89 -17.55
CA ASP A 39 9.09 15.99 -17.77
C ASP A 39 10.40 15.66 -17.04
N LEU A 40 11.36 15.15 -17.80
CA LEU A 40 12.66 14.71 -17.26
C LEU A 40 13.49 15.87 -16.70
N SER A 41 13.21 17.10 -17.08
CA SER A 41 13.93 18.28 -16.52
C SER A 41 13.66 18.49 -15.03
N ARG A 42 12.56 17.91 -14.54
CA ARG A 42 12.13 17.96 -13.13
C ARG A 42 12.55 16.76 -12.31
N ILE A 43 13.32 15.81 -12.88
CA ILE A 43 13.65 14.55 -12.21
C ILE A 43 15.17 14.31 -12.24
N THR A 44 15.78 14.18 -11.07
CA THR A 44 17.12 13.62 -10.93
C THR A 44 17.00 12.13 -10.62
N PHE A 45 17.45 11.29 -11.56
CA PHE A 45 17.56 9.86 -11.33
C PHE A 45 18.89 9.49 -10.69
N THR A 46 18.87 8.52 -9.77
CA THR A 46 20.06 7.91 -9.20
C THR A 46 19.82 6.44 -8.89
N ASP A 47 20.85 5.62 -9.01
CA ASP A 47 20.92 4.23 -8.56
C ASP A 47 21.68 4.09 -7.23
N ASP A 48 22.15 5.21 -6.69
CA ASP A 48 22.81 5.32 -5.39
C ASP A 48 21.80 5.77 -4.32
N LEU A 49 21.43 4.84 -3.42
CA LEU A 49 20.47 5.08 -2.36
C LEU A 49 20.99 6.03 -1.28
N ASP A 50 22.28 5.93 -0.92
CA ASP A 50 22.90 6.81 0.07
C ASP A 50 22.92 8.26 -0.42
N LYS A 51 23.24 8.44 -1.69
CA LYS A 51 23.18 9.76 -2.33
C LYS A 51 21.75 10.32 -2.32
N LEU A 52 20.75 9.50 -2.66
CA LEU A 52 19.35 9.95 -2.60
C LEU A 52 18.97 10.40 -1.20
N ILE A 53 19.28 9.59 -0.19
CA ILE A 53 18.95 9.89 1.22
C ILE A 53 19.65 11.19 1.66
N ALA A 54 20.92 11.35 1.33
CA ALA A 54 21.70 12.54 1.72
C ALA A 54 21.14 13.85 1.15
N MET A 55 20.62 13.81 -0.09
CA MET A 55 20.15 15.01 -0.80
C MET A 55 18.64 15.28 -0.65
N SER A 56 17.94 14.51 0.19
CA SER A 56 16.49 14.61 0.35
C SER A 56 16.11 14.83 1.82
N ASP A 57 15.20 15.76 2.10
CA ASP A 57 14.63 16.01 3.44
C ASP A 57 13.38 15.14 3.68
N ILE A 58 12.65 14.83 2.62
CA ILE A 58 11.44 14.00 2.64
C ILE A 58 11.69 12.80 1.73
N ILE A 59 11.57 11.59 2.28
CA ILE A 59 11.83 10.35 1.55
C ILE A 59 10.55 9.53 1.45
N ILE A 60 10.12 9.26 0.20
CA ILE A 60 8.88 8.52 -0.07
C ILE A 60 9.22 7.09 -0.46
N PHE A 61 8.80 6.13 0.34
CA PHE A 61 8.92 4.70 0.07
C PHE A 61 7.67 4.19 -0.64
N ALA A 62 7.85 3.76 -1.89
CA ALA A 62 6.79 3.26 -2.77
C ALA A 62 7.19 1.93 -3.43
N ILE A 63 7.74 1.02 -2.64
CA ILE A 63 8.15 -0.33 -3.05
C ILE A 63 7.28 -1.38 -2.34
N PRO A 64 7.16 -2.61 -2.84
CA PRO A 64 6.46 -3.66 -2.10
C PRO A 64 7.15 -3.95 -0.75
N SER A 65 6.34 -4.18 0.30
CA SER A 65 6.81 -4.38 1.68
C SER A 65 7.87 -5.47 1.81
N ALA A 66 7.73 -6.55 1.05
CA ALA A 66 8.67 -7.68 1.02
C ALA A 66 10.11 -7.31 0.62
N PHE A 67 10.31 -6.18 -0.06
CA PHE A 67 11.65 -5.75 -0.52
C PHE A 67 12.25 -4.64 0.34
N LEU A 68 11.50 -4.05 1.26
CA LEU A 68 11.94 -2.87 2.03
C LEU A 68 13.22 -3.14 2.81
N LYS A 69 13.28 -4.23 3.59
CA LYS A 69 14.49 -4.64 4.33
C LYS A 69 15.70 -4.82 3.43
N THR A 70 15.51 -5.49 2.29
CA THR A 70 16.62 -5.75 1.34
C THR A 70 17.15 -4.46 0.72
N VAL A 71 16.26 -3.51 0.43
CA VAL A 71 16.66 -2.22 -0.16
C VAL A 71 17.39 -1.38 0.87
N LEU A 72 16.82 -1.22 2.08
CA LEU A 72 17.41 -0.41 3.14
C LEU A 72 18.66 -1.04 3.74
N GLY A 73 18.78 -2.36 3.77
CA GLY A 73 20.01 -3.05 4.23
C GLY A 73 21.24 -2.80 3.35
N ARG A 74 21.08 -2.10 2.22
CA ARG A 74 22.20 -1.66 1.37
C ARG A 74 22.59 -0.20 1.63
N ALA A 75 21.77 0.54 2.36
CA ALA A 75 22.06 1.93 2.71
C ALA A 75 22.96 2.01 3.96
N ASN A 76 23.93 2.92 3.91
CA ASN A 76 24.80 3.25 5.06
C ASN A 76 24.42 4.60 5.68
N CYS A 77 23.51 5.36 5.04
CA CYS A 77 23.08 6.65 5.51
C CYS A 77 21.98 6.54 6.57
N SER A 78 22.05 7.44 7.57
CA SER A 78 20.99 7.62 8.58
C SER A 78 19.75 8.29 7.98
N LEU A 79 18.59 7.93 8.51
CA LEU A 79 17.31 8.62 8.27
C LEU A 79 17.02 9.71 9.33
N GLU A 80 17.97 9.98 10.21
CA GLU A 80 17.85 10.99 11.26
C GLU A 80 17.50 12.37 10.70
N GLY A 81 16.50 13.02 11.29
CA GLY A 81 16.02 14.34 10.86
C GLY A 81 15.24 14.35 9.55
N LYS A 82 15.01 13.20 8.91
CA LYS A 82 14.22 13.09 7.68
C LYS A 82 12.74 12.84 7.99
N ILE A 83 11.88 13.34 7.12
CA ILE A 83 10.48 12.91 7.11
C ILE A 83 10.37 11.67 6.22
N VAL A 84 9.94 10.56 6.82
CA VAL A 84 9.69 9.31 6.12
C VAL A 84 8.24 9.22 5.71
N VAL A 85 7.98 9.00 4.42
CA VAL A 85 6.63 8.88 3.87
C VAL A 85 6.45 7.47 3.32
N SER A 86 5.48 6.74 3.83
CA SER A 86 5.16 5.39 3.36
C SER A 86 3.93 5.39 2.46
N ALA A 87 4.09 4.96 1.21
CA ALA A 87 3.00 4.58 0.32
C ALA A 87 2.84 3.05 0.21
N ILE A 88 3.52 2.29 1.08
CA ILE A 88 3.52 0.83 1.13
C ILE A 88 2.23 0.35 1.79
N LYS A 89 1.63 -0.72 1.26
CA LYS A 89 0.35 -1.27 1.73
C LYS A 89 0.50 -2.74 2.12
N GLY A 90 1.45 -3.02 3.00
CA GLY A 90 1.79 -4.37 3.46
C GLY A 90 2.49 -4.33 4.80
N LEU A 91 2.67 -5.51 5.40
CA LEU A 91 3.50 -5.70 6.60
C LEU A 91 4.92 -6.07 6.19
N ILE A 92 5.88 -5.80 7.08
CA ILE A 92 7.23 -6.33 6.95
C ILE A 92 7.17 -7.84 7.18
N PRO A 93 7.56 -8.68 6.20
CA PRO A 93 7.58 -10.13 6.38
C PRO A 93 8.47 -10.53 7.54
N ASP A 94 8.10 -11.63 8.21
CA ASP A 94 8.76 -12.25 9.36
C ASP A 94 8.70 -11.45 10.68
N ASP A 95 8.74 -10.12 10.64
CA ASP A 95 8.57 -9.28 11.83
C ASP A 95 7.10 -8.98 12.12
N ASN A 96 6.24 -9.09 11.11
CA ASN A 96 4.82 -8.71 11.16
C ASN A 96 4.57 -7.26 11.63
N LEU A 97 5.54 -6.37 11.45
CA LEU A 97 5.42 -4.96 11.78
C LEU A 97 4.72 -4.19 10.65
N ILE A 98 3.93 -3.20 11.01
CA ILE A 98 3.54 -2.14 10.09
C ILE A 98 4.77 -1.29 9.73
N ILE A 99 4.70 -0.57 8.62
CA ILE A 99 5.86 0.16 8.10
C ILE A 99 6.33 1.25 9.06
N ALA A 100 5.40 1.94 9.73
CA ALA A 100 5.74 2.95 10.71
C ALA A 100 6.52 2.38 11.89
N GLU A 101 6.09 1.24 12.45
CA GLU A 101 6.81 0.56 13.53
C GLU A 101 8.19 0.11 13.07
N PHE A 102 8.32 -0.40 11.85
CA PHE A 102 9.60 -0.81 11.29
C PHE A 102 10.59 0.35 11.22
N PHE A 103 10.21 1.51 10.70
CA PHE A 103 11.10 2.68 10.66
C PHE A 103 11.41 3.21 12.06
N ASN A 104 10.45 3.19 12.96
CA ASN A 104 10.67 3.62 14.34
C ASN A 104 11.63 2.71 15.09
N GLN A 105 11.46 1.37 15.00
CA GLN A 105 12.25 0.41 15.78
C GLN A 105 13.66 0.13 15.20
N TYR A 106 13.81 0.15 13.87
CA TYR A 106 15.06 -0.24 13.21
C TYR A 106 15.89 0.93 12.69
N TYR A 107 15.27 2.12 12.55
CA TYR A 107 15.93 3.31 12.00
C TYR A 107 15.79 4.53 12.90
N ASP A 108 15.27 4.37 14.11
CA ASP A 108 15.09 5.42 15.12
C ASP A 108 14.33 6.66 14.59
N VAL A 109 13.47 6.50 13.59
CA VAL A 109 12.64 7.59 13.06
C VAL A 109 11.45 7.81 14.00
N PRO A 110 11.29 9.00 14.60
CA PRO A 110 10.14 9.28 15.46
C PRO A 110 8.81 9.14 14.70
N LEU A 111 7.78 8.61 15.35
CA LEU A 111 6.44 8.46 14.74
C LEU A 111 5.84 9.79 14.27
N GLU A 112 6.24 10.90 14.88
CA GLU A 112 5.88 12.27 14.48
C GLU A 112 6.52 12.71 13.15
N GLN A 113 7.52 11.98 12.66
CA GLN A 113 8.19 12.19 11.38
C GLN A 113 7.85 11.12 10.34
N ILE A 114 6.94 10.19 10.67
CA ILE A 114 6.48 9.16 9.75
C ILE A 114 5.08 9.49 9.25
N VAL A 115 4.94 9.61 7.94
CA VAL A 115 3.66 9.89 7.26
C VAL A 115 3.24 8.67 6.46
N VAL A 116 2.04 8.18 6.66
CA VAL A 116 1.46 7.08 5.90
C VAL A 116 0.46 7.62 4.89
N ILE A 117 0.59 7.20 3.63
CA ILE A 117 -0.36 7.55 2.57
C ILE A 117 -1.29 6.37 2.32
N SER A 118 -2.60 6.61 2.41
CA SER A 118 -3.65 5.65 2.08
C SER A 118 -4.81 6.32 1.33
N GLY A 119 -5.84 5.55 0.98
CA GLY A 119 -7.05 6.06 0.33
C GLY A 119 -7.27 5.51 -1.07
N PRO A 120 -8.46 5.73 -1.65
CA PRO A 120 -8.87 5.26 -2.96
C PRO A 120 -8.08 5.96 -4.08
N CYS A 121 -6.98 5.35 -4.50
CA CYS A 121 -6.05 5.93 -5.47
C CYS A 121 -5.33 4.83 -6.27
N HIS A 122 -5.91 4.40 -7.38
CA HIS A 122 -5.24 3.50 -8.32
C HIS A 122 -4.31 4.27 -9.25
N ALA A 123 -3.11 3.74 -9.48
CA ALA A 123 -2.10 4.40 -10.30
C ALA A 123 -2.57 4.59 -11.76
N GLU A 124 -3.36 3.66 -12.27
CA GLU A 124 -3.97 3.72 -13.60
C GLU A 124 -4.95 4.89 -13.73
N GLU A 125 -5.72 5.17 -12.69
CA GLU A 125 -6.64 6.32 -12.66
C GLU A 125 -5.89 7.64 -12.51
N ILE A 126 -4.85 7.68 -11.69
CA ILE A 126 -3.93 8.82 -11.58
C ILE A 126 -3.25 9.10 -12.93
N ALA A 127 -2.87 8.07 -13.67
CA ALA A 127 -2.29 8.22 -15.01
C ALA A 127 -3.24 8.98 -15.96
N LEU A 128 -4.54 8.73 -15.82
CA LEU A 128 -5.63 9.34 -16.58
C LEU A 128 -6.17 10.64 -15.93
N GLU A 129 -5.52 11.15 -14.89
CA GLU A 129 -5.92 12.36 -14.14
C GLU A 129 -7.36 12.30 -13.59
N ARG A 130 -7.80 11.08 -13.20
CA ARG A 130 -9.10 10.89 -12.55
C ARG A 130 -9.02 11.35 -11.10
N LEU A 131 -10.12 12.00 -10.65
CA LEU A 131 -10.19 12.52 -9.28
C LEU A 131 -9.98 11.40 -8.27
N SER A 132 -8.94 11.55 -7.46
CA SER A 132 -8.49 10.58 -6.47
C SER A 132 -8.36 11.22 -5.10
N TYR A 133 -8.44 10.43 -4.05
CA TYR A 133 -8.38 10.89 -2.66
C TYR A 133 -7.25 10.21 -1.93
N LEU A 134 -6.39 11.01 -1.28
CA LEU A 134 -5.28 10.54 -0.47
C LEU A 134 -5.44 11.03 0.96
N THR A 135 -5.30 10.12 1.91
CA THR A 135 -5.20 10.43 3.34
C THR A 135 -3.75 10.32 3.77
N PHE A 136 -3.28 11.35 4.46
CA PHE A 136 -1.95 11.43 5.06
C PHE A 136 -2.09 11.29 6.56
N ALA A 137 -1.65 10.16 7.11
CA ALA A 137 -1.71 9.87 8.53
C ALA A 137 -0.33 10.05 9.19
N CYS A 138 -0.26 10.83 10.26
CA CYS A 138 0.92 11.07 11.06
C CYS A 138 0.53 11.48 12.48
N HIS A 139 1.24 11.03 13.50
CA HIS A 139 1.00 11.48 14.89
C HIS A 139 1.10 13.02 15.02
N ASP A 140 2.03 13.66 14.31
CA ASP A 140 2.02 15.12 14.15
C ASP A 140 1.26 15.51 12.87
N THR A 141 0.02 15.95 13.03
CA THR A 141 -0.83 16.38 11.90
C THR A 141 -0.28 17.59 11.15
N ARG A 142 0.66 18.35 11.71
CA ARG A 142 1.35 19.46 11.01
C ARG A 142 2.29 18.89 9.96
N VAL A 143 3.04 17.83 10.28
CA VAL A 143 3.90 17.11 9.34
C VAL A 143 3.07 16.45 8.25
N ALA A 144 1.97 15.78 8.60
CA ALA A 144 1.03 15.25 7.62
C ALA A 144 0.52 16.31 6.64
N ARG A 145 0.17 17.49 7.14
CA ARG A 145 -0.29 18.63 6.34
C ARG A 145 0.81 19.16 5.42
N GLN A 146 2.03 19.31 5.92
CA GLN A 146 3.19 19.72 5.12
C GLN A 146 3.42 18.76 3.94
N VAL A 147 3.45 17.45 4.21
CA VAL A 147 3.64 16.44 3.16
C VAL A 147 2.46 16.42 2.19
N SER A 148 1.22 16.53 2.67
CA SER A 148 0.02 16.51 1.82
C SER A 148 -0.01 17.62 0.78
N GLN A 149 0.56 18.79 1.08
CA GLN A 149 0.65 19.92 0.14
C GLN A 149 1.47 19.58 -1.10
N LEU A 150 2.47 18.69 -0.98
CA LEU A 150 3.28 18.22 -2.10
C LEU A 150 2.50 17.36 -3.11
N PHE A 151 1.31 16.89 -2.73
CA PHE A 151 0.47 16.02 -3.55
C PHE A 151 -0.83 16.69 -4.02
N ASN A 152 -1.12 17.91 -3.59
CA ASN A 152 -2.40 18.55 -3.86
C ASN A 152 -2.42 19.17 -5.27
N CYS A 153 -3.09 18.52 -6.21
CA CYS A 153 -3.27 19.00 -7.57
C CYS A 153 -4.76 18.91 -7.99
N HIS A 154 -5.09 19.25 -9.24
CA HIS A 154 -6.48 19.34 -9.69
C HIS A 154 -7.22 18.00 -9.68
N TYR A 155 -6.50 16.87 -9.79
CA TYR A 155 -7.09 15.53 -9.76
C TYR A 155 -6.79 14.74 -8.46
N VAL A 156 -6.11 15.34 -7.47
CA VAL A 156 -5.87 14.72 -6.16
C VAL A 156 -6.39 15.61 -5.05
N LYS A 157 -7.25 15.05 -4.21
CA LYS A 157 -7.72 15.68 -2.97
C LYS A 157 -7.06 15.00 -1.79
N THR A 158 -6.61 15.80 -0.83
CA THR A 158 -5.88 15.32 0.35
C THR A 158 -6.68 15.51 1.62
N THR A 159 -6.62 14.55 2.53
CA THR A 159 -7.16 14.60 3.90
C THR A 159 -6.06 14.25 4.89
N ILE A 160 -6.22 14.68 6.14
CA ILE A 160 -5.25 14.47 7.22
C ILE A 160 -5.87 13.58 8.29
N SER A 161 -5.06 12.67 8.85
CA SER A 161 -5.41 11.82 9.99
C SER A 161 -4.24 11.78 10.98
N ASP A 162 -4.52 11.51 12.24
CA ASP A 162 -3.54 11.19 13.28
C ASP A 162 -3.39 9.68 13.52
N ASP A 163 -4.25 8.87 12.87
CA ASP A 163 -4.30 7.42 13.04
C ASP A 163 -3.38 6.69 12.05
N ILE A 164 -2.08 6.61 12.37
CA ILE A 164 -1.10 5.83 11.60
C ILE A 164 -1.47 4.35 11.62
N TYR A 165 -1.69 3.79 12.81
CA TYR A 165 -1.91 2.35 13.01
C TYR A 165 -3.15 1.85 12.28
N GLY A 166 -4.29 2.50 12.51
CA GLY A 166 -5.52 2.10 11.84
C GLY A 166 -5.42 2.24 10.32
N THR A 167 -4.78 3.30 9.83
CA THR A 167 -4.58 3.53 8.39
C THR A 167 -3.72 2.44 7.76
N GLU A 168 -2.61 2.02 8.38
CA GLU A 168 -1.74 0.96 7.85
C GLU A 168 -2.41 -0.42 7.95
N TYR A 169 -2.98 -0.78 9.10
CA TYR A 169 -3.68 -2.07 9.23
C TYR A 169 -4.87 -2.18 8.27
N ALA A 170 -5.66 -1.14 8.11
CA ALA A 170 -6.75 -1.13 7.14
C ALA A 170 -6.24 -1.30 5.70
N ALA A 171 -5.11 -0.67 5.35
CA ALA A 171 -4.50 -0.81 4.03
C ALA A 171 -3.96 -2.23 3.77
N VAL A 172 -3.51 -2.95 4.79
CA VAL A 172 -3.17 -4.38 4.69
C VAL A 172 -4.43 -5.23 4.54
N MET A 173 -5.40 -5.03 5.43
CA MET A 173 -6.62 -5.85 5.48
C MET A 173 -7.48 -5.69 4.22
N LYS A 174 -7.60 -4.48 3.63
CA LYS A 174 -8.32 -4.33 2.37
C LYS A 174 -7.76 -5.20 1.25
N ASN A 175 -6.45 -5.44 1.22
CA ASN A 175 -5.81 -6.29 0.23
C ASN A 175 -6.19 -7.77 0.45
N ILE A 176 -6.35 -8.20 1.71
CA ILE A 176 -6.87 -9.53 2.07
C ILE A 176 -8.33 -9.67 1.62
N ILE A 177 -9.14 -8.66 1.92
CA ILE A 177 -10.56 -8.64 1.53
C ILE A 177 -10.72 -8.62 0.00
N ALA A 178 -9.83 -7.94 -0.72
CA ALA A 178 -9.82 -7.98 -2.18
C ALA A 178 -9.53 -9.39 -2.72
N ILE A 179 -8.68 -10.18 -2.05
CA ILE A 179 -8.49 -11.61 -2.38
C ILE A 179 -9.80 -12.37 -2.13
N ALA A 180 -10.46 -12.18 -0.97
CA ALA A 180 -11.75 -12.80 -0.67
C ALA A 180 -12.79 -12.47 -1.74
N ALA A 181 -12.92 -11.19 -2.10
CA ALA A 181 -13.80 -10.71 -3.16
C ALA A 181 -13.51 -11.37 -4.51
N GLY A 182 -12.22 -11.51 -4.84
CA GLY A 182 -11.77 -12.21 -6.03
C GLY A 182 -12.13 -13.69 -6.01
N ILE A 183 -11.93 -14.39 -4.89
CA ILE A 183 -12.30 -15.82 -4.72
C ILE A 183 -13.79 -15.99 -4.97
N CYS A 184 -14.63 -15.19 -4.32
CA CYS A 184 -16.09 -15.24 -4.49
C CYS A 184 -16.51 -14.96 -5.93
N HIS A 185 -15.85 -14.00 -6.60
CA HIS A 185 -16.07 -13.74 -8.02
C HIS A 185 -15.68 -14.93 -8.90
N GLY A 186 -14.55 -15.59 -8.62
CA GLY A 186 -14.10 -16.80 -9.33
C GLY A 186 -15.07 -17.97 -9.16
N LEU A 187 -15.68 -18.12 -7.98
CA LEU A 187 -16.74 -19.07 -7.65
C LEU A 187 -18.12 -18.67 -8.22
N ARG A 188 -18.20 -17.52 -8.94
CA ARG A 188 -19.43 -16.98 -9.52
C ARG A 188 -20.50 -16.57 -8.50
N TYR A 189 -20.11 -16.16 -7.30
CA TYR A 189 -21.03 -15.50 -6.38
C TYR A 189 -21.38 -14.12 -6.94
N GLY A 190 -22.66 -13.78 -6.89
CA GLY A 190 -23.18 -12.54 -7.48
C GLY A 190 -22.93 -11.29 -6.62
N ASP A 191 -23.37 -10.14 -7.14
CA ASP A 191 -23.17 -8.82 -6.52
C ASP A 191 -23.84 -8.69 -5.14
N ASN A 192 -24.96 -9.38 -4.89
CA ASN A 192 -25.60 -9.40 -3.58
C ASN A 192 -24.65 -9.97 -2.52
N PHE A 193 -23.99 -11.07 -2.82
CA PHE A 193 -23.01 -11.65 -1.90
C PHE A 193 -21.79 -10.73 -1.73
N GLN A 194 -21.31 -10.14 -2.82
CA GLN A 194 -20.18 -9.20 -2.80
C GLN A 194 -20.48 -8.00 -1.88
N ALA A 195 -21.69 -7.45 -1.94
CA ALA A 195 -22.11 -6.34 -1.07
C ALA A 195 -22.10 -6.75 0.42
N VAL A 196 -22.60 -7.95 0.74
CA VAL A 196 -22.59 -8.51 2.11
C VAL A 196 -21.16 -8.78 2.58
N LEU A 197 -20.28 -9.34 1.71
CA LEU A 197 -18.89 -9.58 2.02
C LEU A 197 -18.20 -8.26 2.42
N VAL A 198 -18.33 -7.21 1.63
CA VAL A 198 -17.69 -5.91 1.92
C VAL A 198 -18.28 -5.26 3.18
N SER A 199 -19.59 -5.37 3.41
CA SER A 199 -20.24 -4.89 4.63
C SER A 199 -19.72 -5.60 5.89
N ASN A 200 -19.49 -6.91 5.83
CA ASN A 200 -18.89 -7.66 6.93
C ASN A 200 -17.38 -7.37 7.07
N ALA A 201 -16.72 -7.13 5.96
CA ALA A 201 -15.28 -6.83 5.93
C ALA A 201 -14.94 -5.53 6.66
N ILE A 202 -15.71 -4.45 6.45
CA ILE A 202 -15.44 -3.20 7.17
C ILE A 202 -15.64 -3.36 8.68
N GLN A 203 -16.61 -4.18 9.12
CA GLN A 203 -16.79 -4.49 10.53
C GLN A 203 -15.64 -5.35 11.09
N GLU A 204 -15.06 -6.24 10.27
CA GLU A 204 -13.90 -7.03 10.66
C GLU A 204 -12.67 -6.14 10.83
N ILE A 205 -12.44 -5.21 9.91
CA ILE A 205 -11.37 -4.20 10.03
C ILE A 205 -11.57 -3.36 11.29
N GLU A 206 -12.78 -2.84 11.52
CA GLU A 206 -13.11 -2.03 12.71
C GLU A 206 -12.81 -2.78 14.00
N ARG A 207 -13.27 -4.02 14.14
CA ARG A 207 -12.99 -4.85 15.33
C ARG A 207 -11.50 -5.04 15.56
N PHE A 208 -10.76 -5.32 14.50
CA PHE A 208 -9.31 -5.57 14.60
C PHE A 208 -8.57 -4.30 15.02
N VAL A 209 -8.75 -3.20 14.33
CA VAL A 209 -8.03 -1.95 14.63
C VAL A 209 -8.42 -1.35 15.97
N ALA A 210 -9.67 -1.56 16.44
CA ALA A 210 -10.13 -1.12 17.75
C ALA A 210 -9.44 -1.86 18.90
N VAL A 211 -9.04 -3.11 18.70
CA VAL A 211 -8.34 -3.90 19.71
C VAL A 211 -6.82 -3.66 19.67
N VAL A 212 -6.23 -3.62 18.46
CA VAL A 212 -4.78 -3.44 18.29
C VAL A 212 -4.33 -2.02 18.67
N HIS A 213 -5.13 -1.03 18.32
CA HIS A 213 -4.85 0.38 18.65
C HIS A 213 -6.17 1.09 19.01
N PRO A 214 -6.55 1.11 20.30
CA PRO A 214 -7.85 1.57 20.76
C PRO A 214 -7.94 3.11 20.80
N ILE A 215 -8.35 3.71 19.70
CA ILE A 215 -8.69 5.13 19.60
C ILE A 215 -10.06 5.28 18.93
N GLU A 216 -10.70 6.42 19.10
CA GLU A 216 -11.89 6.78 18.35
C GLU A 216 -11.52 7.06 16.89
N ARG A 217 -12.22 6.43 15.94
CA ARG A 217 -11.99 6.62 14.51
C ARG A 217 -13.26 6.54 13.69
N ASP A 218 -13.30 7.31 12.61
CA ASP A 218 -14.37 7.19 11.60
C ASP A 218 -13.99 6.14 10.56
N ILE A 219 -14.42 4.90 10.80
CA ILE A 219 -14.18 3.77 9.88
C ILE A 219 -14.86 3.94 8.51
N LYS A 220 -15.78 4.90 8.36
CA LYS A 220 -16.46 5.20 7.09
C LYS A 220 -15.69 6.19 6.23
N SER A 221 -14.59 6.74 6.73
CA SER A 221 -13.77 7.70 5.99
C SER A 221 -13.08 7.07 4.76
N SER A 222 -12.52 7.91 3.90
CA SER A 222 -11.90 7.48 2.63
C SER A 222 -10.71 6.56 2.82
N ALA A 223 -9.96 6.68 3.93
CA ALA A 223 -8.81 5.82 4.23
C ALA A 223 -9.20 4.38 4.56
N TYR A 224 -10.42 4.16 5.05
CA TYR A 224 -10.94 2.85 5.46
C TYR A 224 -11.96 2.33 4.44
N LEU A 225 -13.23 2.71 4.59
CA LEU A 225 -14.31 2.21 3.73
C LEU A 225 -14.10 2.58 2.26
N GLY A 226 -13.65 3.81 1.95
CA GLY A 226 -13.44 4.24 0.58
C GLY A 226 -12.37 3.41 -0.13
N ASP A 227 -11.23 3.18 0.52
CA ASP A 227 -10.11 2.40 -0.02
C ASP A 227 -10.44 0.89 -0.09
N LEU A 228 -11.24 0.38 0.86
CA LEU A 228 -11.75 -0.98 0.81
C LEU A 228 -12.68 -1.18 -0.41
N LEU A 229 -13.65 -0.29 -0.61
CA LEU A 229 -14.60 -0.38 -1.72
C LEU A 229 -13.88 -0.39 -3.08
N VAL A 230 -13.02 0.59 -3.33
CA VAL A 230 -12.31 0.65 -4.61
C VAL A 230 -11.44 -0.58 -4.82
N THR A 231 -10.78 -1.10 -3.79
CA THR A 231 -9.88 -2.26 -3.90
C THR A 231 -10.66 -3.57 -4.12
N ALA A 232 -11.83 -3.72 -3.51
CA ALA A 232 -12.68 -4.92 -3.64
C ALA A 232 -13.41 -5.00 -5.00
N TYR A 233 -13.77 -3.86 -5.59
CA TYR A 233 -14.53 -3.82 -6.85
C TYR A 233 -13.68 -3.55 -8.10
N SER A 234 -12.54 -2.88 -7.96
CA SER A 234 -11.73 -2.47 -9.12
C SER A 234 -11.14 -3.65 -9.89
N GLN A 235 -11.19 -3.53 -11.22
CA GLN A 235 -10.52 -4.47 -12.13
C GLN A 235 -8.99 -4.31 -12.09
N PHE A 236 -8.48 -3.18 -11.63
CA PHE A 236 -7.05 -2.92 -11.46
C PHE A 236 -6.47 -3.54 -10.19
N SER A 237 -7.32 -4.10 -9.31
CA SER A 237 -6.86 -4.72 -8.07
C SER A 237 -6.16 -6.05 -8.31
N ARG A 238 -4.84 -6.07 -8.17
CA ARG A 238 -4.00 -7.27 -8.27
C ARG A 238 -4.43 -8.37 -7.28
N ASN A 239 -4.79 -7.96 -6.07
CA ASN A 239 -5.28 -8.89 -5.05
C ASN A 239 -6.60 -9.55 -5.46
N ARG A 240 -7.53 -8.77 -6.04
CA ARG A 240 -8.78 -9.31 -6.56
C ARG A 240 -8.55 -10.27 -7.74
N THR A 241 -7.64 -9.92 -8.65
CA THR A 241 -7.25 -10.80 -9.77
C THR A 241 -6.66 -12.12 -9.26
N PHE A 242 -5.75 -12.06 -8.29
CA PHE A 242 -5.17 -13.24 -7.65
C PHE A 242 -6.26 -14.12 -7.02
N GLY A 243 -7.15 -13.54 -6.22
CA GLY A 243 -8.29 -14.24 -5.63
C GLY A 243 -9.21 -14.88 -6.68
N THR A 244 -9.45 -14.18 -7.81
CA THR A 244 -10.28 -14.73 -8.90
C THR A 244 -9.65 -15.98 -9.53
N MET A 245 -8.34 -16.02 -9.68
CA MET A 245 -7.64 -17.22 -10.16
C MET A 245 -7.81 -18.38 -9.19
N ILE A 246 -7.64 -18.12 -7.86
CA ILE A 246 -7.85 -19.14 -6.82
C ILE A 246 -9.29 -19.67 -6.84
N GLY A 247 -10.29 -18.79 -6.91
CA GLY A 247 -11.70 -19.17 -7.01
C GLY A 247 -12.05 -19.94 -8.29
N LYS A 248 -11.27 -19.78 -9.35
CA LYS A 248 -11.37 -20.57 -10.59
C LYS A 248 -10.64 -21.93 -10.53
N GLY A 249 -10.00 -22.26 -9.41
CA GLY A 249 -9.31 -23.53 -9.20
C GLY A 249 -7.81 -23.52 -9.51
N TYR A 250 -7.19 -22.36 -9.73
CA TYR A 250 -5.73 -22.29 -9.82
C TYR A 250 -5.10 -22.60 -8.47
N SER A 251 -3.99 -23.31 -8.47
CA SER A 251 -3.16 -23.42 -7.26
C SER A 251 -2.54 -22.05 -6.93
N VAL A 252 -2.24 -21.80 -5.64
CA VAL A 252 -1.56 -20.57 -5.20
C VAL A 252 -0.29 -20.33 -6.01
N LYS A 253 0.53 -21.38 -6.20
CA LYS A 253 1.78 -21.28 -6.98
C LYS A 253 1.52 -20.92 -8.45
N SER A 254 0.54 -21.54 -9.09
CA SER A 254 0.20 -21.22 -10.49
C SER A 254 -0.31 -19.79 -10.63
N ALA A 255 -1.18 -19.33 -9.73
CA ALA A 255 -1.69 -17.97 -9.72
C ALA A 255 -0.56 -16.95 -9.52
N GLN A 256 0.41 -17.22 -8.63
CA GLN A 256 1.58 -16.35 -8.43
C GLN A 256 2.49 -16.27 -9.67
N MET A 257 2.66 -17.38 -10.40
CA MET A 257 3.49 -17.41 -11.61
C MET A 257 2.85 -16.65 -12.79
N GLU A 258 1.54 -16.64 -12.87
CA GLU A 258 0.79 -15.90 -13.91
C GLU A 258 0.79 -14.37 -13.67
N MET A 259 1.05 -13.94 -12.44
CA MET A 259 1.01 -12.53 -12.10
C MET A 259 2.35 -11.84 -12.36
N LEU A 260 2.32 -10.75 -13.14
CA LEU A 260 3.49 -9.90 -13.40
C LEU A 260 3.99 -9.16 -12.13
N MET A 261 3.12 -8.96 -11.15
CA MET A 261 3.40 -8.20 -9.94
C MET A 261 2.80 -8.90 -8.72
N ILE A 262 3.46 -8.77 -7.58
CA ILE A 262 3.05 -9.40 -6.32
C ILE A 262 1.67 -8.90 -5.86
N ALA A 263 0.83 -9.84 -5.42
CA ALA A 263 -0.38 -9.57 -4.66
C ALA A 263 -0.01 -9.46 -3.17
N GLU A 264 0.12 -8.25 -2.64
CA GLU A 264 0.59 -8.04 -1.26
C GLU A 264 -0.31 -8.65 -0.19
N GLY A 265 -1.61 -8.79 -0.48
CA GLY A 265 -2.55 -9.46 0.40
C GLY A 265 -2.21 -10.92 0.70
N TYR A 266 -1.42 -11.59 -0.16
CA TYR A 266 -0.91 -12.93 0.11
C TYR A 266 -0.01 -12.96 1.36
N PHE A 267 0.95 -12.05 1.43
CA PHE A 267 1.82 -11.93 2.61
C PHE A 267 1.07 -11.29 3.78
N GLY A 268 0.23 -10.28 3.48
CA GLY A 268 -0.55 -9.56 4.49
C GLY A 268 -1.46 -10.47 5.31
N VAL A 269 -2.12 -11.47 4.68
CA VAL A 269 -3.01 -12.37 5.42
C VAL A 269 -2.27 -13.22 6.44
N LYS A 270 -1.06 -13.68 6.13
CA LYS A 270 -0.23 -14.44 7.07
C LYS A 270 0.14 -13.56 8.27
N GLY A 271 0.66 -12.35 8.01
CA GLY A 271 1.05 -11.42 9.08
C GLY A 271 -0.14 -11.04 9.97
N ILE A 272 -1.28 -10.66 9.40
CA ILE A 272 -2.48 -10.33 10.19
C ILE A 272 -2.98 -11.55 10.99
N TYR A 273 -2.96 -12.75 10.41
CA TYR A 273 -3.32 -13.98 11.12
C TYR A 273 -2.40 -14.22 12.32
N GLU A 274 -1.08 -14.07 12.15
CA GLU A 274 -0.10 -14.24 13.23
C GLU A 274 -0.24 -13.17 14.32
N ILE A 275 -0.43 -11.89 13.95
CA ILE A 275 -0.70 -10.81 14.89
C ILE A 275 -1.98 -11.12 15.69
N ASN A 276 -3.04 -11.55 15.03
CA ASN A 276 -4.32 -11.82 15.67
C ASN A 276 -4.28 -13.00 16.67
N ARG A 277 -3.27 -13.87 16.60
CA ARG A 277 -3.07 -14.91 17.64
C ARG A 277 -2.84 -14.34 19.04
N GLN A 278 -2.38 -13.11 19.14
CA GLN A 278 -2.20 -12.40 20.42
C GLN A 278 -3.48 -11.71 20.87
N TYR A 279 -4.28 -11.21 19.94
CA TYR A 279 -5.44 -10.37 20.22
C TYR A 279 -6.78 -11.12 20.22
N HIS A 280 -6.83 -12.30 19.60
CA HIS A 280 -8.03 -13.17 19.53
C HIS A 280 -9.28 -12.46 19.01
N VAL A 281 -9.12 -11.52 18.08
CA VAL A 281 -10.25 -10.84 17.44
C VAL A 281 -10.99 -11.81 16.51
N ASN A 282 -12.32 -11.75 16.51
CA ASN A 282 -13.12 -12.55 15.58
C ASN A 282 -13.00 -12.00 14.14
N MET A 283 -12.23 -12.73 13.29
CA MET A 283 -11.88 -12.34 11.92
C MET A 283 -12.22 -13.46 10.92
N PRO A 284 -13.51 -13.77 10.69
CA PRO A 284 -13.90 -14.90 9.87
C PRO A 284 -13.44 -14.82 8.41
N ILE A 285 -13.43 -13.61 7.80
CA ILE A 285 -13.03 -13.43 6.40
C ILE A 285 -11.52 -13.61 6.26
N THR A 286 -10.73 -12.98 7.11
CA THR A 286 -9.26 -13.12 7.12
C THR A 286 -8.86 -14.58 7.37
N ASN A 287 -9.50 -15.25 8.33
CA ASN A 287 -9.24 -16.66 8.62
C ASN A 287 -9.58 -17.57 7.43
N ALA A 288 -10.70 -17.32 6.74
CA ALA A 288 -11.06 -18.08 5.55
C ALA A 288 -10.02 -17.91 4.44
N VAL A 289 -9.57 -16.68 4.17
CA VAL A 289 -8.52 -16.40 3.17
C VAL A 289 -7.21 -17.09 3.57
N TYR A 290 -6.81 -17.00 4.84
CA TYR A 290 -5.62 -17.68 5.34
C TYR A 290 -5.70 -19.21 5.11
N ASN A 291 -6.79 -19.84 5.50
CA ASN A 291 -7.00 -21.28 5.35
C ASN A 291 -6.95 -21.71 3.88
N ILE A 292 -7.54 -20.94 2.97
CA ILE A 292 -7.50 -21.24 1.53
C ILE A 292 -6.06 -21.14 1.00
N LEU A 293 -5.32 -20.08 1.34
CA LEU A 293 -4.02 -19.80 0.75
C LEU A 293 -2.87 -20.61 1.37
N TYR A 294 -2.92 -20.86 2.66
CA TYR A 294 -1.83 -21.50 3.42
C TYR A 294 -2.14 -22.93 3.87
N GLU A 295 -3.37 -23.21 4.30
CA GLU A 295 -3.80 -24.56 4.70
C GLU A 295 -4.39 -25.37 3.53
N ARG A 296 -4.52 -24.76 2.35
CA ARG A 296 -5.01 -25.37 1.11
C ARG A 296 -6.43 -25.93 1.22
N ILE A 297 -7.26 -25.33 2.06
CA ILE A 297 -8.68 -25.66 2.11
C ILE A 297 -9.33 -25.19 0.81
N SER A 298 -10.27 -25.98 0.29
CA SER A 298 -11.02 -25.60 -0.92
C SER A 298 -11.80 -24.30 -0.66
N PRO A 299 -11.77 -23.37 -1.62
CA PRO A 299 -12.58 -22.16 -1.55
C PRO A 299 -14.07 -22.42 -1.46
#